data_2c4482cba34e091ca97a324eeef7ec85
#
_entry.id   2c4482cba34e091ca97a324eeef7ec85
#
_cell.length_a   1.000
_cell.length_b   1.000
_cell.length_c   1.000
_cell.angle_alpha   90.00
_cell.angle_beta   90.00
_cell.angle_gamma   90.00
#
_symmetry.space_group_name_H-M   'P 1'
#
loop_
_entity.id
_entity.type
_entity.pdbx_description
1 polymer ?
#
loop_
_entity_poly.entity_id
_entity_poly.type
_entity_poly.pdbx_seq_one_letter_code
_entity_poly.pdbx_strand_id
1 'polypeptide(L)'
;INERLVREDVFTSIHVVEQLLEVRETKRGVEEFTSDIPNVSEEATRDLDEHGIIRIGARIEPGDIIIGKITPKGESDPSPEEKLLRAIFGDKAGDVKDASLKATPSLSGTVIAKRLFSKAQKNRKSKLADKAVLPRLDEEFEAQATVLKNTLIEKLIVLTADKLSAGVKDFLGTDLISQIGRAHV
;
A
#
# COMPACT_ATOMS: atom_id res chain seq x y z
N ILE A 1 7.15 -9.84 -36.27
CA ILE A 1 6.42 -8.78 -35.54
C ILE A 1 7.00 -7.45 -35.96
N ASN A 2 6.16 -6.48 -36.31
CA ASN A 2 6.60 -5.14 -36.70
C ASN A 2 7.16 -4.41 -35.48
N GLU A 3 8.37 -3.84 -35.57
CA GLU A 3 9.04 -3.07 -34.53
C GLU A 3 8.18 -1.89 -34.00
N ARG A 4 7.34 -1.30 -34.85
CA ARG A 4 6.38 -0.26 -34.47
C ARG A 4 5.43 -0.68 -33.35
N LEU A 5 4.99 -1.95 -33.33
CA LEU A 5 4.08 -2.47 -32.30
C LEU A 5 4.71 -2.42 -30.91
N VAL A 6 6.01 -2.65 -30.83
CA VAL A 6 6.76 -2.62 -29.57
C VAL A 6 7.09 -1.17 -29.17
N ARG A 7 7.50 -0.35 -30.14
CA ARG A 7 7.89 1.04 -29.87
C ARG A 7 6.72 1.95 -29.51
N GLU A 8 5.54 1.70 -30.08
CA GLU A 8 4.32 2.49 -29.84
C GLU A 8 3.41 1.83 -28.78
N ASP A 9 3.88 0.78 -28.08
CA ASP A 9 3.15 0.04 -27.06
C ASP A 9 1.75 -0.44 -27.51
N VAL A 10 1.60 -0.73 -28.82
CA VAL A 10 0.35 -1.26 -29.36
C VAL A 10 0.17 -2.69 -28.87
N PHE A 11 -1.00 -3.04 -28.39
CA PHE A 11 -1.31 -4.33 -27.74
C PHE A 11 -0.59 -4.56 -26.40
N THR A 12 -0.13 -3.51 -25.76
CA THR A 12 0.44 -3.56 -24.43
C THR A 12 -0.65 -3.35 -23.38
N SER A 13 -0.69 -4.16 -22.35
CA SER A 13 -1.61 -4.02 -21.21
C SER A 13 -0.85 -3.97 -19.88
N ILE A 14 -1.35 -3.18 -18.96
CA ILE A 14 -0.83 -3.11 -17.59
C ILE A 14 -1.87 -3.77 -16.68
N HIS A 15 -1.42 -4.76 -15.92
CA HIS A 15 -2.25 -5.45 -14.94
C HIS A 15 -1.77 -5.06 -13.54
N VAL A 16 -2.68 -4.53 -12.72
CA VAL A 16 -2.42 -4.22 -11.31
C VAL A 16 -3.17 -5.26 -10.48
N VAL A 17 -2.42 -5.98 -9.66
CA VAL A 17 -2.95 -7.03 -8.77
C VAL A 17 -2.75 -6.57 -7.33
N GLU A 18 -3.80 -6.61 -6.53
CA GLU A 18 -3.75 -6.30 -5.11
C GLU A 18 -3.66 -7.61 -4.31
N GLN A 19 -2.70 -7.64 -3.37
CA GLN A 19 -2.53 -8.73 -2.41
C GLN A 19 -2.88 -8.22 -1.01
N LEU A 20 -3.77 -8.91 -0.33
CA LEU A 20 -4.24 -8.56 1.01
C LEU A 20 -3.91 -9.67 2.00
N LEU A 21 -3.40 -9.31 3.17
CA LEU A 21 -3.18 -10.22 4.27
C LEU A 21 -3.63 -9.58 5.58
N GLU A 22 -4.36 -10.33 6.38
CA GLU A 22 -4.85 -9.89 7.69
C GLU A 22 -4.11 -10.60 8.82
N VAL A 23 -3.90 -9.87 9.91
CA VAL A 23 -3.44 -10.39 11.19
C VAL A 23 -4.65 -10.64 12.08
N ARG A 24 -4.73 -11.81 12.65
CA ARG A 24 -5.84 -12.24 13.51
C ARG A 24 -5.35 -12.57 14.92
N GLU A 25 -6.21 -12.32 15.86
CA GLU A 25 -6.01 -12.81 17.23
C GLU A 25 -6.49 -14.26 17.32
N THR A 26 -5.57 -15.16 17.63
CA THR A 26 -5.88 -16.58 17.78
C THR A 26 -5.91 -16.97 19.27
N LYS A 27 -6.52 -18.10 19.61
CA LYS A 27 -6.51 -18.63 20.99
C LYS A 27 -5.09 -18.92 21.51
N ARG A 28 -4.10 -19.02 20.64
CA ARG A 28 -2.70 -19.34 20.93
C ARG A 28 -1.79 -18.11 20.99
N GLY A 29 -2.33 -16.94 20.72
CA GLY A 29 -1.62 -15.66 20.65
C GLY A 29 -2.02 -14.83 19.44
N VAL A 30 -1.47 -13.64 19.34
CA VAL A 30 -1.71 -12.72 18.23
C VAL A 30 -0.74 -13.05 17.12
N GLU A 31 -1.23 -13.13 15.88
CA GLU A 31 -0.37 -13.16 14.69
C GLU A 31 0.38 -11.84 14.56
N GLU A 32 1.54 -11.84 13.96
CA GLU A 32 2.36 -10.64 13.82
C GLU A 32 2.97 -10.55 12.41
N PHE A 33 3.04 -9.34 11.89
CA PHE A 33 3.82 -9.05 10.70
C PHE A 33 5.27 -8.77 11.09
N THR A 34 6.20 -9.49 10.47
CA THR A 34 7.63 -9.35 10.75
C THR A 34 8.47 -9.82 9.57
N SER A 35 9.66 -9.26 9.44
CA SER A 35 10.69 -9.75 8.53
C SER A 35 11.48 -10.93 9.12
N ASP A 36 11.39 -11.15 10.44
CA ASP A 36 12.07 -12.24 11.16
C ASP A 36 11.20 -13.51 11.09
N ILE A 37 11.33 -14.23 9.98
CA ILE A 37 10.56 -15.43 9.67
C ILE A 37 11.42 -16.66 9.92
N PRO A 38 10.95 -17.64 10.72
CA PRO A 38 11.72 -18.85 11.00
C PRO A 38 11.90 -19.68 9.74
N ASN A 39 13.08 -20.30 9.61
CA ASN A 39 13.46 -21.21 8.51
C ASN A 39 13.48 -20.57 7.12
N VAL A 40 13.68 -19.25 7.05
CA VAL A 40 13.85 -18.51 5.80
C VAL A 40 15.24 -17.88 5.77
N SER A 41 15.87 -17.87 4.60
CA SER A 41 17.18 -17.24 4.42
C SER A 41 17.07 -15.70 4.44
N GLU A 42 18.12 -15.03 4.89
CA GLU A 42 18.20 -13.55 4.89
C GLU A 42 18.05 -12.96 3.47
N GLU A 43 18.47 -13.71 2.45
CA GLU A 43 18.28 -13.29 1.05
C GLU A 43 16.82 -13.17 0.66
N ALA A 44 15.97 -14.08 1.13
CA ALA A 44 14.53 -14.08 0.84
C ALA A 44 13.77 -12.99 1.61
N THR A 45 14.34 -12.48 2.69
CA THR A 45 13.75 -11.40 3.49
C THR A 45 14.37 -10.03 3.23
N ARG A 46 15.41 -9.96 2.40
CA ARG A 46 16.17 -8.72 2.10
C ARG A 46 15.30 -7.56 1.62
N ASP A 47 14.28 -7.84 0.87
CA ASP A 47 13.40 -6.83 0.28
C ASP A 47 12.18 -6.49 1.16
N LEU A 48 12.09 -7.06 2.37
CA LEU A 48 11.10 -6.75 3.37
C LEU A 48 11.54 -5.55 4.23
N ASP A 49 10.58 -4.74 4.67
CA ASP A 49 10.80 -3.68 5.64
C ASP A 49 10.70 -4.19 7.10
N GLU A 50 10.83 -3.29 8.07
CA GLU A 50 10.71 -3.61 9.50
C GLU A 50 9.35 -4.23 9.87
N HIS A 51 8.30 -3.95 9.10
CA HIS A 51 6.96 -4.51 9.27
C HIS A 51 6.74 -5.79 8.45
N GLY A 52 7.77 -6.37 7.88
CA GLY A 52 7.67 -7.57 7.07
C GLY A 52 6.95 -7.38 5.73
N ILE A 53 6.79 -6.15 5.24
CA ILE A 53 6.13 -5.86 3.97
C ILE A 53 7.20 -5.52 2.94
N ILE A 54 7.06 -6.06 1.73
CA ILE A 54 7.99 -5.80 0.64
C ILE A 54 8.08 -4.30 0.31
N ARG A 55 9.28 -3.81 0.01
CA ARG A 55 9.51 -2.40 -0.35
C ARG A 55 8.93 -2.04 -1.71
N ILE A 56 8.54 -0.78 -1.88
CA ILE A 56 8.10 -0.24 -3.16
C ILE A 56 9.28 -0.23 -4.14
N GLY A 57 9.05 -0.64 -5.38
CA GLY A 57 10.06 -0.76 -6.42
C GLY A 57 10.79 -2.11 -6.44
N ALA A 58 10.57 -3.00 -5.47
CA ALA A 58 11.12 -4.35 -5.51
C ALA A 58 10.48 -5.17 -6.63
N ARG A 59 11.29 -5.99 -7.28
CA ARG A 59 10.81 -6.96 -8.26
C ARG A 59 10.44 -8.25 -7.55
N ILE A 60 9.26 -8.75 -7.85
CA ILE A 60 8.73 -10.00 -7.29
C ILE A 60 8.87 -11.10 -8.32
N GLU A 61 9.38 -12.23 -7.88
CA GLU A 61 9.42 -13.49 -8.62
C GLU A 61 8.56 -14.57 -7.94
N PRO A 62 8.12 -15.60 -8.65
CA PRO A 62 7.35 -16.69 -8.06
C PRO A 62 8.10 -17.35 -6.89
N GLY A 63 7.44 -17.41 -5.74
CA GLY A 63 8.01 -17.97 -4.50
C GLY A 63 8.54 -16.93 -3.52
N ASP A 64 8.76 -15.67 -3.94
CA ASP A 64 9.22 -14.60 -3.05
C ASP A 64 8.17 -14.28 -1.98
N ILE A 65 8.64 -13.83 -0.83
CA ILE A 65 7.79 -13.40 0.27
C ILE A 65 7.36 -11.96 0.02
N ILE A 66 6.05 -11.74 -0.11
CA ILE A 66 5.46 -10.42 -0.29
C ILE A 66 5.16 -9.78 1.07
N ILE A 67 4.58 -10.56 1.98
CA ILE A 67 4.28 -10.11 3.34
C ILE A 67 4.67 -11.22 4.31
N GLY A 68 5.62 -10.92 5.19
CA GLY A 68 6.04 -11.80 6.26
C GLY A 68 5.04 -11.81 7.40
N LYS A 69 4.53 -12.98 7.75
CA LYS A 69 3.62 -13.18 8.87
C LYS A 69 4.01 -14.42 9.65
N ILE A 70 3.98 -14.32 10.96
CA ILE A 70 4.18 -15.43 11.87
C ILE A 70 2.91 -15.69 12.69
N THR A 71 2.63 -16.95 12.94
CA THR A 71 1.51 -17.40 13.80
C THR A 71 2.08 -18.18 14.97
N PRO A 72 1.73 -17.86 16.23
CA PRO A 72 2.20 -18.61 17.39
C PRO A 72 1.73 -20.06 17.34
N LYS A 73 2.64 -20.99 17.59
CA LYS A 73 2.31 -22.38 17.88
C LYS A 73 1.80 -22.46 19.34
N GLY A 74 0.80 -23.29 19.60
CA GLY A 74 0.39 -23.55 20.99
C GLY A 74 1.50 -24.27 21.76
N GLU A 75 1.46 -24.13 23.08
CA GLU A 75 2.31 -24.91 23.99
C GLU A 75 2.07 -26.41 23.76
N SER A 76 3.00 -27.04 23.10
CA SER A 76 3.15 -28.49 23.02
C SER A 76 4.58 -28.83 23.42
N ASP A 77 4.78 -29.95 24.07
CA ASP A 77 6.13 -30.41 24.38
C ASP A 77 6.95 -30.47 23.07
N PRO A 78 8.06 -29.75 22.98
CA PRO A 78 8.84 -29.69 21.74
C PRO A 78 9.38 -31.08 21.39
N SER A 79 9.16 -31.49 20.14
CA SER A 79 9.75 -32.73 19.62
C SER A 79 11.29 -32.63 19.63
N PRO A 80 12.01 -33.77 19.59
CA PRO A 80 13.49 -33.76 19.49
C PRO A 80 13.99 -32.92 18.31
N GLU A 81 13.26 -32.93 17.22
CA GLU A 81 13.58 -32.15 15.99
C GLU A 81 13.38 -30.65 16.22
N GLU A 82 12.32 -30.26 16.94
CA GLU A 82 12.09 -28.85 17.31
C GLU A 82 13.13 -28.33 18.32
N LYS A 83 13.60 -29.20 19.26
CA LYS A 83 14.71 -28.85 20.15
C LYS A 83 16.00 -28.57 19.36
N LEU A 84 16.26 -29.38 18.33
CA LEU A 84 17.41 -29.16 17.44
C LEU A 84 17.27 -27.87 16.64
N LEU A 85 16.10 -27.58 16.10
CA LEU A 85 15.81 -26.34 15.38
C LEU A 85 15.96 -25.11 16.28
N ARG A 86 15.50 -25.17 17.53
CA ARG A 86 15.74 -24.09 18.50
C ARG A 86 17.22 -23.86 18.79
N ALA A 87 18.00 -24.93 18.87
CA ALA A 87 19.43 -24.83 19.11
C ALA A 87 20.21 -24.19 17.93
N ILE A 88 19.73 -24.37 16.69
CA ILE A 88 20.37 -23.85 15.48
C ILE A 88 19.87 -22.43 15.12
N PHE A 89 18.56 -22.18 15.21
CA PHE A 89 17.91 -20.96 14.73
C PHE A 89 17.40 -20.05 15.84
N GLY A 90 17.65 -20.40 17.12
CA GLY A 90 17.19 -19.65 18.29
C GLY A 90 15.78 -20.03 18.77
N ASP A 91 15.40 -19.50 19.95
CA ASP A 91 14.16 -19.89 20.65
C ASP A 91 12.89 -19.58 19.84
N LYS A 92 12.89 -18.53 19.03
CA LYS A 92 11.73 -18.15 18.21
C LYS A 92 11.38 -19.20 17.13
N ALA A 93 12.32 -19.98 16.64
CA ALA A 93 12.07 -20.96 15.58
C ALA A 93 11.16 -22.11 16.00
N GLY A 94 11.06 -22.38 17.32
CA GLY A 94 10.18 -23.42 17.88
C GLY A 94 8.76 -22.96 18.20
N ASP A 95 8.57 -21.67 18.49
CA ASP A 95 7.33 -21.15 19.08
C ASP A 95 6.37 -20.56 18.04
N VAL A 96 6.86 -20.28 16.83
CA VAL A 96 6.05 -19.68 15.78
C VAL A 96 6.12 -20.50 14.48
N LYS A 97 5.07 -20.35 13.67
CA LYS A 97 4.96 -20.96 12.33
C LYS A 97 4.92 -19.86 11.28
N ASP A 98 5.63 -20.09 10.18
CA ASP A 98 5.54 -19.25 8.99
C ASP A 98 4.12 -19.30 8.39
N ALA A 99 3.49 -18.15 8.29
CA ALA A 99 2.20 -17.93 7.65
C ALA A 99 2.27 -16.78 6.63
N SER A 100 3.47 -16.53 6.11
CA SER A 100 3.76 -15.46 5.16
C SER A 100 3.04 -15.64 3.85
N LEU A 101 2.69 -14.52 3.22
CA LEU A 101 2.15 -14.49 1.87
C LEU A 101 3.29 -14.54 0.87
N LYS A 102 3.34 -15.62 0.10
CA LYS A 102 4.33 -15.81 -0.97
C LYS A 102 3.73 -15.57 -2.34
N ALA A 103 4.56 -15.12 -3.26
CA ALA A 103 4.16 -14.92 -4.65
C ALA A 103 3.74 -16.24 -5.29
N THR A 104 2.56 -16.24 -5.90
CA THR A 104 2.06 -17.38 -6.67
C THR A 104 2.87 -17.56 -7.95
N PRO A 105 2.88 -18.77 -8.57
CA PRO A 105 3.63 -19.01 -9.82
C PRO A 105 3.25 -18.08 -10.98
N SER A 106 2.05 -17.51 -10.96
CA SER A 106 1.57 -16.56 -11.97
C SER A 106 1.88 -15.10 -11.64
N LEU A 107 2.40 -14.81 -10.45
CA LEU A 107 2.66 -13.45 -9.98
C LEU A 107 4.13 -13.10 -10.18
N SER A 108 4.39 -12.25 -11.15
CA SER A 108 5.70 -11.65 -11.38
C SER A 108 5.52 -10.19 -11.78
N GLY A 109 6.28 -9.28 -11.18
CA GLY A 109 6.11 -7.87 -11.44
C GLY A 109 6.89 -6.97 -10.50
N THR A 110 6.53 -5.71 -10.46
CA THR A 110 7.16 -4.71 -9.58
C THR A 110 6.13 -4.13 -8.61
N VAL A 111 6.52 -3.98 -7.36
CA VAL A 111 5.67 -3.38 -6.32
C VAL A 111 5.53 -1.88 -6.57
N ILE A 112 4.30 -1.42 -6.79
CA ILE A 112 4.02 -0.01 -7.06
C ILE A 112 3.53 0.75 -5.82
N ALA A 113 2.82 0.07 -4.92
CA ALA A 113 2.31 0.66 -3.68
C ALA A 113 2.19 -0.38 -2.58
N LYS A 114 2.23 0.08 -1.33
CA LYS A 114 1.92 -0.71 -0.14
C LYS A 114 1.13 0.12 0.86
N ARG A 115 0.28 -0.52 1.63
CA ARG A 115 -0.46 0.11 2.73
C ARG A 115 -0.47 -0.81 3.93
N LEU A 116 -0.15 -0.29 5.09
CA LEU A 116 -0.27 -0.99 6.36
C LEU A 116 -1.37 -0.31 7.18
N PHE A 117 -2.37 -1.08 7.58
CA PHE A 117 -3.42 -0.61 8.47
C PHE A 117 -3.20 -1.24 9.85
N SER A 118 -3.02 -0.42 10.86
CA SER A 118 -2.91 -0.87 12.23
C SER A 118 -4.03 -0.30 13.08
N LYS A 119 -4.47 -1.07 14.08
CA LYS A 119 -5.44 -0.59 15.04
C LYS A 119 -4.79 0.51 15.90
N ALA A 120 -5.40 1.68 15.94
CA ALA A 120 -4.92 2.80 16.73
C ALA A 120 -4.81 2.41 18.21
N GLN A 121 -3.61 2.49 18.76
CA GLN A 121 -3.40 2.34 20.19
C GLN A 121 -3.87 3.61 20.88
N LYS A 122 -4.81 3.52 21.82
CA LYS A 122 -5.37 4.66 22.56
C LYS A 122 -4.41 5.21 23.64
N ASN A 123 -3.12 5.21 23.39
CA ASN A 123 -2.11 5.73 24.28
C ASN A 123 -2.01 7.25 24.19
N ARG A 124 -1.66 7.93 25.28
CA ARG A 124 -1.50 9.39 25.33
C ARG A 124 -0.43 9.89 24.34
N LYS A 125 0.65 9.11 24.16
CA LYS A 125 1.73 9.42 23.20
C LYS A 125 1.24 9.31 21.75
N SER A 126 0.46 8.26 21.42
CA SER A 126 -0.13 8.10 20.09
C SER A 126 -1.05 9.26 19.74
N LYS A 127 -1.94 9.66 20.66
CA LYS A 127 -2.84 10.80 20.44
C LYS A 127 -2.11 12.12 20.19
N LEU A 128 -0.96 12.33 20.84
CA LEU A 128 -0.15 13.52 20.60
C LEU A 128 0.56 13.49 19.24
N ALA A 129 1.04 12.30 18.84
CA ALA A 129 1.62 12.09 17.52
C ALA A 129 0.58 12.29 16.42
N ASP A 130 -0.61 11.71 16.56
CA ASP A 130 -1.72 11.88 15.62
C ASP A 130 -2.12 13.35 15.47
N LYS A 131 -2.20 14.08 16.60
CA LYS A 131 -2.52 15.50 16.59
C LYS A 131 -1.46 16.37 15.89
N ALA A 132 -0.22 15.92 15.86
CA ALA A 132 0.84 16.62 15.15
C ALA A 132 0.82 16.34 13.64
N VAL A 133 0.34 15.15 13.23
CA VAL A 133 0.31 14.72 11.82
C VAL A 133 -0.94 15.25 11.09
N LEU A 134 -2.08 15.34 11.79
CA LEU A 134 -3.36 15.77 11.21
C LEU A 134 -3.27 17.09 10.43
N PRO A 135 -2.70 18.20 10.96
CA PRO A 135 -2.64 19.46 10.22
C PRO A 135 -1.91 19.35 8.89
N ARG A 136 -0.82 18.55 8.85
CA ARG A 136 -0.06 18.35 7.64
C ARG A 136 -0.84 17.58 6.59
N LEU A 137 -1.60 16.56 7.01
CA LEU A 137 -2.47 15.80 6.11
C LEU A 137 -3.62 16.67 5.58
N ASP A 138 -4.16 17.54 6.42
CA ASP A 138 -5.21 18.48 6.01
C ASP A 138 -4.67 19.48 4.97
N GLU A 139 -3.47 20.04 5.15
CA GLU A 139 -2.82 20.90 4.17
C GLU A 139 -2.56 20.18 2.83
N GLU A 140 -2.06 18.95 2.87
CA GLU A 140 -1.83 18.14 1.67
C GLU A 140 -3.15 17.83 0.94
N PHE A 141 -4.20 17.52 1.69
CA PHE A 141 -5.53 17.28 1.13
C PHE A 141 -6.12 18.53 0.48
N GLU A 142 -6.05 19.68 1.15
CA GLU A 142 -6.55 20.96 0.60
C GLU A 142 -5.79 21.36 -0.68
N ALA A 143 -4.48 21.17 -0.71
CA ALA A 143 -3.68 21.43 -1.90
C ALA A 143 -4.11 20.54 -3.08
N GLN A 144 -4.28 19.23 -2.85
CA GLN A 144 -4.74 18.31 -3.89
C GLN A 144 -6.17 18.61 -4.34
N ALA A 145 -7.07 18.91 -3.41
CA ALA A 145 -8.44 19.29 -3.71
C ALA A 145 -8.52 20.57 -4.56
N THR A 146 -7.65 21.54 -4.29
CA THR A 146 -7.58 22.78 -5.05
C THR A 146 -7.11 22.53 -6.48
N VAL A 147 -6.09 21.71 -6.68
CA VAL A 147 -5.61 21.33 -8.03
C VAL A 147 -6.70 20.63 -8.82
N LEU A 148 -7.42 19.68 -8.21
CA LEU A 148 -8.51 18.96 -8.86
C LEU A 148 -9.67 19.88 -9.22
N LYS A 149 -10.04 20.82 -8.32
CA LYS A 149 -11.08 21.84 -8.59
C LYS A 149 -10.69 22.72 -9.78
N ASN A 150 -9.46 23.20 -9.82
CA ASN A 150 -8.99 24.04 -10.92
C ASN A 150 -8.99 23.28 -12.26
N THR A 151 -8.53 22.05 -12.26
CA THR A 151 -8.57 21.19 -13.45
C THR A 151 -9.98 20.93 -13.95
N LEU A 152 -10.93 20.73 -13.02
CA LEU A 152 -12.34 20.55 -13.34
C LEU A 152 -12.91 21.83 -13.98
N ILE A 153 -12.64 22.99 -13.39
CA ILE A 153 -13.09 24.30 -13.90
C ILE A 153 -12.54 24.55 -15.31
N GLU A 154 -11.25 24.31 -15.52
CA GLU A 154 -10.64 24.46 -16.84
C GLU A 154 -11.31 23.57 -17.89
N LYS A 155 -11.55 22.29 -17.56
CA LYS A 155 -12.23 21.36 -18.48
C LYS A 155 -13.68 21.80 -18.75
N LEU A 156 -14.40 22.29 -17.74
CA LEU A 156 -15.75 22.79 -17.92
C LEU A 156 -15.77 24.03 -18.82
N ILE A 157 -14.84 24.96 -18.65
CA ILE A 157 -14.72 26.15 -19.50
C ILE A 157 -14.46 25.73 -20.96
N VAL A 158 -13.56 24.79 -21.22
CA VAL A 158 -13.29 24.28 -22.56
C VAL A 158 -14.53 23.66 -23.18
N LEU A 159 -15.26 22.80 -22.45
CA LEU A 159 -16.45 22.11 -22.94
C LEU A 159 -17.62 23.06 -23.24
N THR A 160 -17.75 24.14 -22.48
CA THR A 160 -18.84 25.12 -22.65
C THR A 160 -18.49 26.19 -23.65
N ALA A 161 -17.22 26.53 -23.85
CA ALA A 161 -16.75 27.58 -24.73
C ALA A 161 -17.21 27.42 -26.18
N ASP A 162 -17.25 26.18 -26.68
CA ASP A 162 -17.64 25.88 -28.06
C ASP A 162 -19.15 25.99 -28.31
N LYS A 163 -19.97 25.98 -27.24
CA LYS A 163 -21.42 25.96 -27.30
C LYS A 163 -22.08 27.31 -27.01
N LEU A 164 -21.33 28.29 -26.57
CA LEU A 164 -21.81 29.59 -26.12
C LEU A 164 -21.42 30.72 -27.07
N SER A 165 -22.29 31.72 -27.24
CA SER A 165 -21.95 32.96 -27.93
C SER A 165 -20.85 33.73 -27.18
N ALA A 166 -20.05 34.55 -27.87
CA ALA A 166 -18.90 35.23 -27.29
C ALA A 166 -19.26 36.04 -26.02
N GLY A 167 -20.36 36.77 -26.01
CA GLY A 167 -20.78 37.54 -24.83
C GLY A 167 -21.24 36.71 -23.63
N VAL A 168 -21.74 35.51 -23.88
CA VAL A 168 -22.09 34.56 -22.79
C VAL A 168 -20.82 33.83 -22.29
N LYS A 169 -19.84 33.62 -23.16
CA LYS A 169 -18.55 33.08 -22.76
C LYS A 169 -17.82 33.95 -21.75
N ASP A 170 -17.79 35.27 -22.00
CA ASP A 170 -17.15 36.23 -21.12
C ASP A 170 -17.87 36.33 -19.77
N PHE A 171 -19.20 36.29 -19.76
CA PHE A 171 -20.00 36.30 -18.55
C PHE A 171 -19.79 35.03 -17.70
N LEU A 172 -19.85 33.88 -18.32
CA LEU A 172 -19.61 32.59 -17.62
C LEU A 172 -18.16 32.42 -17.19
N GLY A 173 -17.19 32.90 -17.96
CA GLY A 173 -15.77 32.83 -17.61
C GLY A 173 -15.42 33.62 -16.35
N THR A 174 -16.04 34.77 -16.14
CA THR A 174 -15.76 35.64 -14.99
C THR A 174 -16.62 35.37 -13.77
N ASP A 175 -17.94 35.17 -13.96
CA ASP A 175 -18.88 35.06 -12.83
C ASP A 175 -19.04 33.63 -12.31
N LEU A 176 -18.97 32.63 -13.16
CA LEU A 176 -19.07 31.23 -12.71
C LEU A 176 -17.86 30.83 -11.84
N ILE A 177 -16.68 31.27 -12.20
CA ILE A 177 -15.48 31.06 -11.40
C ILE A 177 -15.58 31.74 -10.05
N SER A 178 -16.13 32.98 -10.03
CA SER A 178 -16.33 33.76 -8.81
C SER A 178 -17.44 33.20 -7.90
N GLN A 179 -18.50 32.62 -8.48
CA GLN A 179 -19.60 32.01 -7.74
C GLN A 179 -19.24 30.60 -7.23
N ILE A 180 -18.53 29.77 -8.00
CA ILE A 180 -18.08 28.47 -7.55
C ILE A 180 -17.02 28.63 -6.43
N GLY A 181 -16.16 29.65 -6.50
CA GLY A 181 -15.22 29.98 -5.43
C GLY A 181 -15.88 30.49 -4.15
N ARG A 182 -17.06 31.12 -4.20
CA ARG A 182 -17.78 31.61 -3.03
C ARG A 182 -18.73 30.59 -2.40
N ALA A 183 -19.15 29.57 -3.11
CA ALA A 183 -20.07 28.56 -2.60
C ALA A 183 -19.39 27.50 -1.71
N HIS A 184 -18.07 27.61 -1.50
CA HIS A 184 -17.27 26.66 -0.72
C HIS A 184 -16.40 27.33 0.36
N VAL A 185 -16.81 28.49 0.89
CA VAL A 185 -16.26 29.08 2.12
C VAL A 185 -17.27 28.94 3.24
#